data_4c6c816c0255590a0afc6b3a034b62d1
#
_entry.id   4c6c816c0255590a0afc6b3a034b62d1
#
_cell.length_a   1.000
_cell.length_b   1.000
_cell.length_c   1.000
_cell.angle_alpha   90.00
_cell.angle_beta   90.00
_cell.angle_gamma   90.00
#
_symmetry.space_group_name_H-M   'P 1'
#
loop_
_entity.id
_entity.type
_entity.pdbx_description
1 polymer ?
#
loop_
_entity_poly.entity_id
_entity_poly.type
_entity_poly.pdbx_seq_one_letter_code
_entity_poly.pdbx_strand_id
1 'polypeptide(L)'
;IETNLLFAGQSKGKFGGGKRRAWRQTQKKTEEGNVLTFSTLAVIGDRNGHVGIGVGRAKETLPSREKALRKAKINIIRIKRGSGSFEGSSAEPHSIPFKVTGKCGSCKMTLIPAPQGTGLVIGREGKKILRLAGIKDIYSQSKGQTKTTLNYGKAIIDALKKL
;
A
#
# COMPACT_ATOMS: atom_id res chain seq x y z
N ILE A 1 -1.39 -10.04 -13.45
CA ILE A 1 -1.62 -9.26 -12.22
C ILE A 1 -0.62 -9.72 -11.17
N GLU A 2 0.27 -8.82 -10.77
CA GLU A 2 1.24 -9.09 -9.72
C GLU A 2 0.63 -8.85 -8.34
N THR A 3 1.09 -9.60 -7.35
CA THR A 3 0.61 -9.50 -5.97
C THR A 3 1.76 -9.22 -5.00
N ASN A 4 1.56 -8.29 -4.08
CA ASN A 4 2.50 -8.02 -3.00
C ASN A 4 1.80 -7.97 -1.66
N LEU A 5 2.48 -8.44 -0.61
CA LEU A 5 2.03 -8.31 0.77
C LEU A 5 2.75 -7.13 1.43
N LEU A 6 1.99 -6.28 2.10
CA LEU A 6 2.56 -5.21 2.90
C LEU A 6 2.90 -5.69 4.30
N PHE A 7 4.01 -5.20 4.85
CA PHE A 7 4.43 -5.52 6.21
C PHE A 7 3.56 -4.78 7.23
N ALA A 8 2.46 -5.39 7.63
CA ALA A 8 1.49 -4.83 8.57
C ALA A 8 1.71 -5.23 10.02
N GLY A 9 2.55 -6.22 10.29
CA GLY A 9 2.83 -6.74 11.61
C GLY A 9 4.26 -6.47 12.08
N GLN A 10 4.45 -6.47 13.40
CA GLN A 10 5.75 -6.44 14.04
C GLN A 10 5.91 -7.72 14.87
N SER A 11 7.00 -8.45 14.70
CA SER A 11 7.32 -9.58 15.56
C SER A 11 7.82 -9.06 16.91
N LYS A 12 7.11 -9.37 17.97
CA LYS A 12 7.65 -9.30 19.34
C LYS A 12 8.31 -10.63 19.64
N GLY A 13 9.60 -10.73 19.52
CA GLY A 13 10.37 -11.92 19.92
C GLY A 13 11.43 -11.52 20.93
N LYS A 14 11.59 -12.32 21.97
CA LYS A 14 12.57 -12.14 23.05
C LYS A 14 14.03 -12.23 22.52
N PHE A 15 14.24 -12.84 21.34
CA PHE A 15 15.55 -13.15 20.75
C PHE A 15 15.75 -12.68 19.30
N GLY A 16 14.85 -11.92 18.73
CA GLY A 16 15.00 -11.48 17.35
C GLY A 16 14.65 -10.02 17.21
N GLY A 17 15.61 -9.21 16.81
CA GLY A 17 15.34 -7.84 16.43
C GLY A 17 14.08 -7.76 15.58
N GLY A 18 13.17 -6.86 15.91
CA GLY A 18 11.79 -6.79 15.47
C GLY A 18 11.60 -6.85 13.95
N LYS A 19 11.72 -8.05 13.36
CA LYS A 19 11.44 -8.27 11.93
C LYS A 19 9.99 -7.96 11.65
N ARG A 20 9.75 -7.09 10.70
CA ARG A 20 8.40 -6.79 10.22
C ARG A 20 7.83 -8.00 9.50
N ARG A 21 6.64 -8.44 9.89
CA ARG A 21 5.92 -9.55 9.25
C ARG A 21 4.85 -9.04 8.29
N ALA A 22 4.55 -9.84 7.27
CA ALA A 22 3.49 -9.55 6.29
C ALA A 22 2.06 -9.66 6.89
N TRP A 23 1.93 -10.14 8.12
CA TRP A 23 0.64 -10.24 8.83
C TRP A 23 0.75 -9.66 10.24
N ARG A 24 -0.37 -9.19 10.74
CA ARG A 24 -0.55 -8.77 12.13
C ARG A 24 -1.29 -9.88 12.87
N GLN A 25 -0.69 -10.38 13.93
CA GLN A 25 -1.30 -11.34 14.84
C GLN A 25 -1.93 -10.58 16.02
N THR A 26 -3.17 -10.90 16.34
CA THR A 26 -3.86 -10.45 17.53
C THR A 26 -4.35 -11.67 18.32
N GLN A 27 -4.37 -11.57 19.64
CA GLN A 27 -4.79 -12.61 20.54
C GLN A 27 -5.93 -12.07 21.41
N LYS A 28 -7.00 -12.85 21.53
CA LYS A 28 -8.09 -12.61 22.47
C LYS A 28 -8.11 -13.75 23.47
N LYS A 29 -8.16 -13.44 24.75
CA LYS A 29 -8.44 -14.41 25.81
C LYS A 29 -9.93 -14.68 25.85
N THR A 30 -10.32 -15.94 25.83
CA THR A 30 -11.68 -16.42 26.01
C THR A 30 -11.68 -17.45 27.15
N GLU A 31 -12.85 -17.81 27.65
CA GLU A 31 -13.01 -18.85 28.69
C GLU A 31 -12.41 -20.19 28.26
N GLU A 32 -12.49 -20.50 26.97
CA GLU A 32 -11.91 -21.71 26.36
C GLU A 32 -10.40 -21.63 26.08
N GLY A 33 -9.75 -20.49 26.35
CA GLY A 33 -8.34 -20.24 26.07
C GLY A 33 -8.07 -19.07 25.15
N ASN A 34 -6.92 -19.11 24.47
CA ASN A 34 -6.44 -18.02 23.62
C ASN A 34 -6.85 -18.21 22.16
N VAL A 35 -7.63 -17.30 21.62
CA VAL A 35 -7.99 -17.28 20.19
C VAL A 35 -7.07 -16.32 19.44
N LEU A 36 -6.31 -16.86 18.48
CA LEU A 36 -5.42 -16.12 17.59
C LEU A 36 -6.17 -15.66 16.34
N THR A 37 -5.91 -14.45 15.90
CA THR A 37 -6.44 -13.90 14.64
C THR A 37 -5.32 -13.24 13.86
N PHE A 38 -5.23 -13.56 12.57
CA PHE A 38 -4.23 -13.02 11.65
C PHE A 38 -4.90 -12.04 10.68
N SER A 39 -4.30 -10.88 10.51
CA SER A 39 -4.73 -9.86 9.54
C SER A 39 -3.62 -9.61 8.54
N THR A 40 -3.94 -9.71 7.26
CA THR A 40 -3.03 -9.51 6.14
C THR A 40 -3.50 -8.35 5.27
N LEU A 41 -2.58 -7.53 4.82
CA LEU A 41 -2.81 -6.45 3.87
C LEU A 41 -2.15 -6.82 2.54
N ALA A 42 -2.94 -7.03 1.50
CA ALA A 42 -2.47 -7.37 0.17
C ALA A 42 -2.70 -6.20 -0.80
N VAL A 43 -1.77 -6.03 -1.70
CA VAL A 43 -1.87 -5.11 -2.85
C VAL A 43 -1.66 -5.91 -4.12
N ILE A 44 -2.43 -5.61 -5.14
CA ILE A 44 -2.31 -6.19 -6.47
C ILE A 44 -2.21 -5.08 -7.51
N GLY A 45 -1.57 -5.35 -8.63
CA GLY A 45 -1.48 -4.42 -9.75
C GLY A 45 -0.92 -5.07 -10.99
N ASP A 46 -1.02 -4.38 -12.11
CA ASP A 46 -0.55 -4.83 -13.42
C ASP A 46 0.65 -4.01 -13.94
N ARG A 47 1.14 -3.06 -13.14
CA ARG A 47 2.13 -2.05 -13.53
C ARG A 47 1.70 -1.15 -14.69
N ASN A 48 0.43 -1.19 -15.05
CA ASN A 48 -0.11 -0.45 -16.18
C ASN A 48 -1.31 0.44 -15.80
N GLY A 49 -1.26 1.00 -14.60
CA GLY A 49 -2.28 1.95 -14.13
C GLY A 49 -3.45 1.30 -13.39
N HIS A 50 -3.40 0.01 -13.07
CA HIS A 50 -4.41 -0.62 -12.24
C HIS A 50 -3.78 -1.09 -10.92
N VAL A 51 -4.42 -0.73 -9.82
CA VAL A 51 -3.98 -1.14 -8.48
C VAL A 51 -5.18 -1.40 -7.59
N GLY A 52 -5.07 -2.41 -6.73
CA GLY A 52 -6.10 -2.74 -5.76
C GLY A 52 -5.52 -3.05 -4.40
N ILE A 53 -6.25 -2.74 -3.33
CA ILE A 53 -5.85 -3.06 -1.97
C ILE A 53 -6.95 -3.82 -1.25
N GLY A 54 -6.57 -4.85 -0.49
CA GLY A 54 -7.49 -5.66 0.27
C GLY A 54 -6.94 -6.05 1.64
N VAL A 55 -7.83 -6.15 2.62
CA VAL A 55 -7.53 -6.61 3.97
C VAL A 55 -8.26 -7.91 4.23
N GLY A 56 -7.54 -8.95 4.58
CA GLY A 56 -8.08 -10.23 5.01
C GLY A 56 -7.86 -10.48 6.51
N ARG A 57 -8.81 -11.13 7.15
CA ARG A 57 -8.70 -11.56 8.54
C ARG A 57 -9.20 -13.01 8.67
N ALA A 58 -8.44 -13.86 9.35
CA ALA A 58 -8.80 -15.26 9.61
C ALA A 58 -8.09 -15.79 10.86
N LYS A 59 -8.47 -16.99 11.32
CA LYS A 59 -7.77 -17.70 12.41
C LYS A 59 -6.38 -18.18 12.01
N GLU A 60 -6.15 -18.41 10.71
CA GLU A 60 -4.89 -18.87 10.15
C GLU A 60 -4.31 -17.87 9.13
N THR A 61 -3.02 -18.00 8.84
CA THR A 61 -2.30 -17.08 7.94
C THR A 61 -2.69 -17.26 6.47
N LEU A 62 -2.84 -18.49 5.98
CA LEU A 62 -3.18 -18.79 4.58
C LEU A 62 -4.59 -18.26 4.22
N PRO A 63 -5.68 -18.61 4.93
CA PRO A 63 -6.99 -18.07 4.64
C PRO A 63 -7.07 -16.54 4.77
N SER A 64 -6.30 -15.95 5.70
CA SER A 64 -6.21 -14.49 5.83
C SER A 64 -5.63 -13.85 4.57
N ARG A 65 -4.59 -14.46 4.00
CA ARG A 65 -3.93 -14.01 2.76
C ARG A 65 -4.85 -14.13 1.55
N GLU A 66 -5.53 -15.26 1.38
CA GLU A 66 -6.48 -15.49 0.28
C GLU A 66 -7.65 -14.50 0.33
N LYS A 67 -8.24 -14.28 1.51
CA LYS A 67 -9.28 -13.26 1.72
C LYS A 67 -8.79 -11.85 1.37
N ALA A 68 -7.53 -11.52 1.73
CA ALA A 68 -6.95 -10.23 1.39
C ALA A 68 -6.80 -10.06 -0.13
N LEU A 69 -6.30 -11.08 -0.83
CA LEU A 69 -6.14 -11.07 -2.29
C LEU A 69 -7.49 -10.98 -3.01
N ARG A 70 -8.50 -11.74 -2.57
CA ARG A 70 -9.86 -11.67 -3.14
C ARG A 70 -10.44 -10.26 -3.00
N LYS A 71 -10.35 -9.65 -1.82
CA LYS A 71 -10.79 -8.26 -1.61
C LYS A 71 -9.99 -7.25 -2.42
N ALA A 72 -8.69 -7.46 -2.59
CA ALA A 72 -7.86 -6.58 -3.40
C ALA A 72 -8.29 -6.62 -4.88
N LYS A 73 -8.64 -7.81 -5.42
CA LYS A 73 -9.16 -7.99 -6.78
C LYS A 73 -10.49 -7.25 -7.00
N ILE A 74 -11.40 -7.28 -6.02
CA ILE A 74 -12.69 -6.57 -6.09
C ILE A 74 -12.49 -5.05 -6.06
N ASN A 75 -11.48 -4.57 -5.32
CA ASN A 75 -11.20 -3.15 -5.12
C ASN A 75 -10.13 -2.61 -6.07
N ILE A 76 -10.09 -3.10 -7.30
CA ILE A 76 -9.19 -2.56 -8.33
C ILE A 76 -9.69 -1.20 -8.78
N ILE A 77 -8.77 -0.24 -8.86
CA ILE A 77 -8.99 1.10 -9.40
C ILE A 77 -8.09 1.33 -10.61
N ARG A 78 -8.58 2.10 -11.57
CA ARG A 78 -7.78 2.60 -12.69
C ARG A 78 -7.22 3.98 -12.33
N ILE A 79 -5.95 4.19 -12.59
CA ILE A 79 -5.22 5.42 -12.28
C ILE A 79 -4.84 6.09 -13.58
N LYS A 80 -5.04 7.40 -13.68
CA LYS A 80 -4.50 8.21 -14.76
C LYS A 80 -3.03 8.52 -14.45
N ARG A 81 -2.13 8.00 -15.28
CA ARG A 81 -0.72 8.34 -15.23
C ARG A 81 -0.44 9.51 -16.16
N GLY A 82 0.54 10.31 -15.84
CA GLY A 82 0.96 11.45 -16.64
C GLY A 82 2.46 11.64 -16.63
N SER A 83 2.94 12.57 -17.42
CA SER A 83 4.36 12.95 -17.41
C SER A 83 4.68 13.97 -16.32
N GLY A 84 3.69 14.72 -15.83
CA GLY A 84 3.82 15.65 -14.69
C GLY A 84 4.84 16.78 -14.84
N SER A 85 5.52 16.84 -15.96
CA SER A 85 6.65 17.71 -16.26
C SER A 85 6.46 18.41 -17.61
N PHE A 86 6.92 19.63 -17.71
CA PHE A 86 6.96 20.41 -18.94
C PHE A 86 7.79 19.75 -20.06
N GLU A 87 8.69 18.85 -19.70
CA GLU A 87 9.56 18.12 -20.63
C GLU A 87 8.87 16.93 -21.31
N GLY A 88 7.63 16.64 -20.97
CA GLY A 88 6.97 15.36 -21.24
C GLY A 88 6.00 15.32 -22.40
N SER A 89 6.17 16.11 -23.46
CA SER A 89 5.23 16.05 -24.60
C SER A 89 5.32 14.77 -25.44
N SER A 90 6.34 13.94 -25.24
CA SER A 90 6.57 12.71 -26.02
C SER A 90 6.85 11.46 -25.20
N ALA A 91 6.91 11.55 -23.88
CA ALA A 91 7.37 10.47 -23.04
C ALA A 91 6.24 9.58 -22.52
N GLU A 92 6.54 8.30 -22.33
CA GLU A 92 5.70 7.37 -21.59
C GLU A 92 5.23 7.97 -20.25
N PRO A 93 4.00 7.73 -19.84
CA PRO A 93 3.47 8.22 -18.56
C PRO A 93 4.23 7.58 -17.39
N HIS A 94 5.17 8.30 -16.80
CA HIS A 94 6.04 7.81 -15.73
C HIS A 94 5.64 8.28 -14.33
N SER A 95 4.82 9.34 -14.23
CA SER A 95 4.42 9.98 -12.98
C SER A 95 2.91 10.18 -12.89
N ILE A 96 2.47 11.11 -12.07
CA ILE A 96 1.08 11.55 -11.92
C ILE A 96 0.90 12.93 -12.57
N PRO A 97 -0.31 13.27 -13.08
CA PRO A 97 -0.54 14.54 -13.79
C PRO A 97 -0.51 15.76 -12.87
N PHE A 98 -0.96 15.66 -11.63
CA PHE A 98 -1.01 16.77 -10.68
C PHE A 98 -0.86 16.30 -9.23
N LYS A 99 -0.62 17.25 -8.34
CA LYS A 99 -0.49 16.99 -6.89
C LYS A 99 -1.82 16.55 -6.31
N VAL A 100 -1.82 15.41 -5.61
CA VAL A 100 -3.00 14.84 -4.96
C VAL A 100 -2.74 14.52 -3.50
N THR A 101 -3.79 14.60 -2.69
CA THR A 101 -3.73 14.27 -1.27
C THR A 101 -4.80 13.26 -0.91
N GLY A 102 -4.39 12.15 -0.30
CA GLY A 102 -5.26 11.15 0.27
C GLY A 102 -5.16 11.11 1.79
N LYS A 103 -6.24 10.69 2.44
CA LYS A 103 -6.33 10.58 3.89
C LYS A 103 -6.98 9.27 4.31
N CYS A 104 -6.42 8.65 5.34
CA CYS A 104 -7.07 7.52 6.02
C CYS A 104 -6.73 7.54 7.51
N GLY A 105 -7.74 7.75 8.35
CA GLY A 105 -7.54 8.00 9.78
C GLY A 105 -6.68 9.25 10.00
N SER A 106 -5.66 9.17 10.84
CA SER A 106 -4.72 10.26 11.09
C SER A 106 -3.64 10.41 10.00
N CYS A 107 -3.48 9.40 9.12
CA CYS A 107 -2.46 9.41 8.09
C CYS A 107 -2.92 10.22 6.88
N LYS A 108 -2.17 11.25 6.50
CA LYS A 108 -2.32 12.02 5.26
C LYS A 108 -1.11 11.73 4.36
N MET A 109 -1.37 11.44 3.09
CA MET A 109 -0.35 11.23 2.08
C MET A 109 -0.58 12.19 0.92
N THR A 110 0.39 13.03 0.65
CA THR A 110 0.40 13.91 -0.52
C THR A 110 1.39 13.36 -1.52
N LEU A 111 0.94 13.10 -2.73
CA LEU A 111 1.73 12.67 -3.86
C LEU A 111 1.94 13.89 -4.77
N ILE A 112 3.18 14.10 -5.19
CA ILE A 112 3.60 15.24 -5.99
C ILE A 112 4.30 14.69 -7.23
N PRO A 113 3.97 15.18 -8.44
CA PRO A 113 4.64 14.76 -9.66
C PRO A 113 6.14 15.06 -9.58
N ALA A 114 6.94 14.22 -10.18
CA ALA A 114 8.39 14.34 -10.21
C ALA A 114 8.92 14.23 -11.64
N PRO A 115 10.07 14.87 -11.96
CA PRO A 115 10.71 14.74 -13.25
C PRO A 115 11.21 13.30 -13.47
N GLN A 116 11.43 12.96 -14.73
CA GLN A 116 11.92 11.64 -15.13
C GLN A 116 13.29 11.36 -14.50
N GLY A 117 13.50 10.14 -14.03
CA GLY A 117 14.75 9.72 -13.39
C GLY A 117 14.82 9.96 -11.87
N THR A 118 13.85 10.65 -11.27
CA THR A 118 13.82 10.88 -9.80
C THR A 118 13.63 9.59 -9.02
N GLY A 119 12.92 8.61 -9.58
CA GLY A 119 12.52 7.40 -8.88
C GLY A 119 11.41 7.63 -7.84
N LEU A 120 11.13 6.60 -7.07
CA LEU A 120 10.07 6.64 -6.06
C LEU A 120 10.60 7.18 -4.72
N VAL A 121 10.33 8.45 -4.43
CA VAL A 121 10.66 9.09 -3.15
C VAL A 121 9.50 8.95 -2.19
N ILE A 122 9.35 7.75 -1.62
CA ILE A 122 8.27 7.39 -0.71
C ILE A 122 8.73 6.27 0.24
N GLY A 123 8.03 6.08 1.36
CA GLY A 123 8.31 4.98 2.29
C GLY A 123 8.23 3.59 1.65
N ARG A 124 8.95 2.62 2.21
CA ARG A 124 9.13 1.27 1.66
C ARG A 124 7.84 0.57 1.23
N GLU A 125 6.78 0.68 2.03
CA GLU A 125 5.49 0.06 1.70
C GLU A 125 4.76 0.82 0.59
N GLY A 126 4.92 2.15 0.52
CA GLY A 126 4.41 2.97 -0.57
C GLY A 126 5.08 2.64 -1.91
N LYS A 127 6.40 2.37 -1.90
CA LYS A 127 7.13 1.93 -3.10
C LYS A 127 6.51 0.69 -3.73
N LYS A 128 6.05 -0.28 -2.92
CA LYS A 128 5.40 -1.49 -3.43
C LYS A 128 4.08 -1.17 -4.13
N ILE A 129 3.27 -0.28 -3.56
CA ILE A 129 1.98 0.14 -4.12
C ILE A 129 2.19 0.86 -5.45
N LEU A 130 3.09 1.84 -5.48
CA LEU A 130 3.34 2.66 -6.67
C LEU A 130 4.01 1.89 -7.81
N ARG A 131 4.91 0.96 -7.50
CA ARG A 131 5.47 0.05 -8.50
C ARG A 131 4.41 -0.81 -9.17
N LEU A 132 3.46 -1.35 -8.39
CA LEU A 132 2.34 -2.12 -8.92
C LEU A 132 1.35 -1.27 -9.70
N ALA A 133 1.25 0.02 -9.39
CA ALA A 133 0.48 1.00 -10.15
C ALA A 133 1.16 1.42 -11.46
N GLY A 134 2.45 1.10 -11.64
CA GLY A 134 3.22 1.47 -12.83
C GLY A 134 3.74 2.90 -12.81
N ILE A 135 3.86 3.52 -11.62
CA ILE A 135 4.47 4.84 -11.44
C ILE A 135 5.96 4.65 -11.19
N LYS A 136 6.79 5.36 -11.96
CA LYS A 136 8.25 5.28 -11.89
C LYS A 136 8.84 6.42 -11.05
N ASP A 137 8.30 7.64 -11.18
CA ASP A 137 8.84 8.85 -10.57
C ASP A 137 7.78 9.61 -9.79
N ILE A 138 8.03 9.86 -8.50
CA ILE A 138 7.11 10.59 -7.63
C ILE A 138 7.83 11.13 -6.40
N TYR A 139 7.44 12.32 -5.95
CA TYR A 139 7.70 12.83 -4.61
C TYR A 139 6.53 12.58 -3.69
N SER A 140 6.78 12.42 -2.42
CA SER A 140 5.72 12.24 -1.45
C SER A 140 5.98 13.00 -0.15
N GLN A 141 4.89 13.51 0.43
CA GLN A 141 4.88 14.09 1.77
C GLN A 141 3.88 13.33 2.61
N SER A 142 4.32 12.79 3.74
CA SER A 142 3.47 12.05 4.66
C SER A 142 3.33 12.80 5.99
N LYS A 143 2.10 12.84 6.53
CA LYS A 143 1.79 13.45 7.83
C LYS A 143 0.96 12.49 8.68
N GLY A 144 1.10 12.59 10.00
CA GLY A 144 0.37 11.76 10.96
C GLY A 144 1.03 10.42 11.26
N GLN A 145 0.26 9.44 11.72
CA GLN A 145 0.75 8.14 12.19
C GLN A 145 1.04 7.17 11.02
N THR A 146 2.09 7.44 10.27
CA THR A 146 2.50 6.64 9.10
C THR A 146 3.01 5.24 9.46
N LYS A 147 3.35 4.99 10.73
CA LYS A 147 3.75 3.67 11.21
C LYS A 147 2.61 2.64 11.11
N THR A 148 1.34 3.10 11.11
CA THR A 148 0.18 2.24 10.86
C THR A 148 0.09 1.94 9.38
N THR A 149 0.72 0.86 8.94
CA THR A 149 0.86 0.47 7.52
C THR A 149 -0.48 0.34 6.80
N LEU A 150 -1.52 -0.14 7.49
CA LEU A 150 -2.87 -0.28 6.94
C LEU A 150 -3.45 1.08 6.52
N ASN A 151 -3.40 2.07 7.42
CA ASN A 151 -3.88 3.42 7.12
C ASN A 151 -3.00 4.12 6.08
N TYR A 152 -1.69 3.92 6.17
CA TYR A 152 -0.73 4.43 5.19
C TYR A 152 -1.03 3.93 3.79
N GLY A 153 -1.21 2.61 3.60
CA GLY A 153 -1.56 2.03 2.31
C GLY A 153 -2.90 2.51 1.78
N LYS A 154 -3.92 2.58 2.65
CA LYS A 154 -5.25 3.12 2.26
C LYS A 154 -5.20 4.60 1.89
N ALA A 155 -4.38 5.41 2.59
CA ALA A 155 -4.21 6.83 2.26
C ALA A 155 -3.57 7.04 0.88
N ILE A 156 -2.62 6.18 0.50
CA ILE A 156 -2.04 6.20 -0.85
C ILE A 156 -3.10 5.85 -1.89
N ILE A 157 -3.88 4.80 -1.68
CA ILE A 157 -4.95 4.41 -2.61
C ILE A 157 -6.03 5.50 -2.70
N ASP A 158 -6.37 6.17 -1.59
CA ASP A 158 -7.30 7.31 -1.60
C ASP A 158 -6.75 8.50 -2.41
N ALA A 159 -5.45 8.76 -2.31
CA ALA A 159 -4.81 9.76 -3.18
C ALA A 159 -4.89 9.36 -4.67
N LEU A 160 -4.58 8.10 -4.99
CA LEU A 160 -4.59 7.60 -6.36
C LEU A 160 -6.00 7.55 -6.99
N LYS A 161 -7.06 7.41 -6.18
CA LYS A 161 -8.46 7.49 -6.64
C LYS A 161 -8.87 8.88 -7.13
N LYS A 162 -8.16 9.91 -6.73
CA LYS A 162 -8.45 11.31 -7.08
C LYS A 162 -7.75 11.78 -8.37
N LEU A 163 -6.96 10.90 -8.98
CA LEU A 163 -6.35 11.06 -10.29
C LEU A 163 -7.33 10.70 -11.41
#